data_34838800e14debb81dfa3fc0f3213fb3
#
_entry.id   34838800e14debb81dfa3fc0f3213fb3
#
_cell.length_a   1.000
_cell.length_b   1.000
_cell.length_c   1.000
_cell.angle_alpha   90.00
_cell.angle_beta   90.00
_cell.angle_gamma   90.00
#
_symmetry.space_group_name_H-M   'P 1'
#
loop_
_entity.id
_entity.type
_entity.pdbx_description
1 polymer ?
#
loop_
_entity_poly.entity_id
_entity_poly.type
_entity_poly.pdbx_seq_one_letter_code
_entity_poly.pdbx_strand_id
1 'polypeptide(L)'
;GYVGYGEGGVLTEAVRRRPYSVVLLDEVEKAHPDVHEIFFQVFDKGMMDDSEGRRIDFRNTLILLTSNVGSEVIMRMTDGARRHADIADLEKELRAPLLKVFPAAFLGRVVVIPYYPLSGAMIESITRHQFAKIARRLEASYGAELVIGDEVMELIKARCTEIESGGRMIDAILTNTLLPELSRGALARTPPPPATPALP
;
A
#
# COMPACT_ATOMS: atom_id res chain seq x y z
N GLY A 1 -18.11 -13.08 3.60
CA GLY A 1 -18.08 -14.54 3.59
C GLY A 1 -18.47 -15.09 2.22
N TYR A 2 -18.05 -16.29 1.87
CA TYR A 2 -18.54 -16.94 0.65
C TYR A 2 -20.03 -17.26 0.83
N VAL A 3 -20.85 -16.92 -0.15
CA VAL A 3 -22.27 -17.24 -0.17
C VAL A 3 -22.41 -18.78 -0.14
N GLY A 4 -22.99 -19.34 0.92
CA GLY A 4 -23.32 -20.76 1.02
C GLY A 4 -22.56 -21.60 2.04
N TYR A 5 -21.63 -21.05 2.80
CA TYR A 5 -20.98 -21.73 3.92
C TYR A 5 -21.26 -20.99 5.23
N GLY A 6 -21.87 -21.66 6.19
CA GLY A 6 -22.33 -21.13 7.49
C GLY A 6 -21.21 -20.81 8.48
N GLU A 7 -20.04 -20.39 8.02
CA GLU A 7 -19.02 -19.82 8.88
C GLU A 7 -19.13 -18.30 8.83
N GLY A 8 -19.11 -17.66 9.99
CA GLY A 8 -19.11 -16.20 10.12
C GLY A 8 -18.04 -15.57 9.23
N GLY A 9 -18.33 -14.40 8.63
CA GLY A 9 -17.40 -13.74 7.72
C GLY A 9 -16.03 -13.50 8.38
N VAL A 10 -14.95 -13.58 7.59
CA VAL A 10 -13.56 -13.42 8.07
C VAL A 10 -13.38 -12.16 8.91
N LEU A 11 -13.97 -11.04 8.46
CA LEU A 11 -13.89 -9.77 9.18
C LEU A 11 -14.66 -9.80 10.51
N THR A 12 -15.89 -10.28 10.50
CA THR A 12 -16.74 -10.33 11.70
C THR A 12 -16.12 -11.22 12.77
N GLU A 13 -15.58 -12.37 12.39
CA GLU A 13 -14.91 -13.26 13.31
C GLU A 13 -13.59 -12.65 13.85
N ALA A 14 -12.83 -11.93 13.03
CA ALA A 14 -11.61 -11.24 13.45
C ALA A 14 -11.91 -10.15 14.49
N VAL A 15 -12.93 -9.32 14.24
CA VAL A 15 -13.35 -8.26 15.17
C VAL A 15 -13.96 -8.85 16.45
N ARG A 16 -14.74 -9.92 16.35
CA ARG A 16 -15.30 -10.61 17.51
C ARG A 16 -14.21 -11.10 18.47
N ARG A 17 -13.11 -11.65 17.91
CA ARG A 17 -11.97 -12.13 18.69
C ARG A 17 -11.11 -11.00 19.24
N ARG A 18 -11.03 -9.88 18.53
CA ARG A 18 -10.19 -8.71 18.88
C ARG A 18 -10.98 -7.43 18.69
N PRO A 19 -11.87 -7.08 19.64
CA PRO A 19 -12.75 -5.91 19.51
C PRO A 19 -12.00 -4.58 19.50
N TYR A 20 -10.80 -4.51 20.08
CA TYR A 20 -9.92 -3.34 20.02
C TYR A 20 -8.89 -3.55 18.91
N SER A 21 -9.21 -3.13 17.70
CA SER A 21 -8.37 -3.38 16.53
C SER A 21 -8.45 -2.26 15.49
N VAL A 22 -7.46 -2.23 14.60
CA VAL A 22 -7.49 -1.44 13.38
C VAL A 22 -7.94 -2.36 12.25
N VAL A 23 -9.00 -1.95 11.57
CA VAL A 23 -9.54 -2.63 10.39
C VAL A 23 -9.12 -1.83 9.16
N LEU A 24 -8.32 -2.42 8.28
CA LEU A 24 -7.94 -1.82 7.01
C LEU A 24 -8.69 -2.53 5.87
N LEU A 25 -9.44 -1.75 5.10
CA LEU A 25 -10.10 -2.18 3.87
C LEU A 25 -9.44 -1.48 2.70
N ASP A 26 -8.67 -2.24 1.96
CA ASP A 26 -7.88 -1.73 0.84
C ASP A 26 -8.70 -1.78 -0.45
N GLU A 27 -8.59 -0.72 -1.28
CA GLU A 27 -9.27 -0.59 -2.58
C GLU A 27 -10.80 -0.78 -2.47
N VAL A 28 -11.42 -0.08 -1.52
CA VAL A 28 -12.85 -0.25 -1.20
C VAL A 28 -13.79 0.05 -2.37
N GLU A 29 -13.36 0.82 -3.36
CA GLU A 29 -14.09 1.07 -4.60
C GLU A 29 -14.31 -0.18 -5.46
N LYS A 30 -13.49 -1.22 -5.27
CA LYS A 30 -13.62 -2.50 -5.98
C LYS A 30 -14.59 -3.47 -5.30
N ALA A 31 -15.04 -3.13 -4.10
CA ALA A 31 -15.99 -3.95 -3.37
C ALA A 31 -17.39 -3.92 -4.03
N HIS A 32 -18.16 -4.99 -3.83
CA HIS A 32 -19.56 -4.99 -4.26
C HIS A 32 -20.34 -3.88 -3.54
N PRO A 33 -21.32 -3.21 -4.19
CA PRO A 33 -22.11 -2.15 -3.56
C PRO A 33 -22.75 -2.53 -2.22
N ASP A 34 -23.19 -3.77 -2.06
CA ASP A 34 -23.76 -4.27 -0.80
C ASP A 34 -22.78 -4.17 0.38
N VAL A 35 -21.48 -4.23 0.11
CA VAL A 35 -20.43 -4.05 1.14
C VAL A 35 -20.47 -2.61 1.66
N HIS A 36 -20.67 -1.62 0.79
CA HIS A 36 -20.80 -0.23 1.20
C HIS A 36 -22.04 -0.03 2.09
N GLU A 37 -23.16 -0.71 1.81
CA GLU A 37 -24.35 -0.66 2.64
C GLU A 37 -24.14 -1.30 4.02
N ILE A 38 -23.43 -2.42 4.08
CA ILE A 38 -23.09 -3.08 5.35
C ILE A 38 -22.24 -2.13 6.22
N PHE A 39 -21.20 -1.52 5.63
CA PHE A 39 -20.35 -0.58 6.36
C PHE A 39 -21.10 0.70 6.76
N PHE A 40 -22.07 1.14 5.99
CA PHE A 40 -22.96 2.22 6.41
C PHE A 40 -23.65 1.90 7.75
N GLN A 41 -24.16 0.67 7.93
CA GLN A 41 -24.76 0.25 9.20
C GLN A 41 -23.73 0.22 10.33
N VAL A 42 -22.50 -0.24 10.06
CA VAL A 42 -21.41 -0.22 11.03
C VAL A 42 -21.09 1.20 11.48
N PHE A 43 -21.00 2.15 10.56
CA PHE A 43 -20.71 3.56 10.89
C PHE A 43 -21.87 4.26 11.63
N ASP A 44 -23.11 3.84 11.38
CA ASP A 44 -24.29 4.43 11.99
C ASP A 44 -24.56 3.85 13.39
N LYS A 45 -24.49 2.53 13.53
CA LYS A 45 -24.87 1.81 14.75
C LYS A 45 -23.67 1.30 15.57
N GLY A 46 -22.49 1.31 15.00
CA GLY A 46 -21.29 0.69 15.60
C GLY A 46 -21.35 -0.83 15.68
N MET A 47 -22.30 -1.46 15.00
CA MET A 47 -22.54 -2.91 15.07
C MET A 47 -23.03 -3.45 13.74
N MET A 48 -22.78 -4.74 13.48
CA MET A 48 -23.39 -5.48 12.39
C MET A 48 -23.71 -6.91 12.84
N ASP A 49 -24.68 -7.52 12.18
CA ASP A 49 -25.01 -8.92 12.40
C ASP A 49 -24.19 -9.79 11.40
N ASP A 50 -23.63 -10.90 11.86
CA ASP A 50 -22.96 -11.86 11.01
C ASP A 50 -23.97 -12.78 10.30
N SER A 51 -23.49 -13.71 9.47
CA SER A 51 -24.32 -14.68 8.74
C SER A 51 -25.10 -15.64 9.65
N GLU A 52 -24.75 -15.73 10.92
CA GLU A 52 -25.43 -16.56 11.93
C GLU A 52 -26.37 -15.72 12.82
N GLY A 53 -26.55 -14.43 12.51
CA GLY A 53 -27.37 -13.51 13.28
C GLY A 53 -26.73 -13.05 14.60
N ARG A 54 -25.44 -13.28 14.80
CA ARG A 54 -24.73 -12.80 16.00
C ARG A 54 -24.31 -11.36 15.79
N ARG A 55 -24.59 -10.54 16.80
CA ARG A 55 -24.24 -9.12 16.79
C ARG A 55 -22.77 -8.91 17.10
N ILE A 56 -22.03 -8.27 16.18
CA ILE A 56 -20.62 -7.96 16.29
C ILE A 56 -20.45 -6.47 16.56
N ASP A 57 -19.71 -6.12 17.60
CA ASP A 57 -19.48 -4.74 18.04
C ASP A 57 -18.21 -4.16 17.41
N PHE A 58 -18.34 -3.09 16.64
CA PHE A 58 -17.26 -2.36 15.96
C PHE A 58 -16.91 -1.03 16.65
N ARG A 59 -17.58 -0.65 17.75
CA ARG A 59 -17.42 0.68 18.38
C ARG A 59 -16.02 0.95 18.90
N ASN A 60 -15.26 -0.12 19.17
CA ASN A 60 -13.88 -0.04 19.63
C ASN A 60 -12.86 -0.30 18.51
N THR A 61 -13.27 -0.27 17.24
CA THR A 61 -12.38 -0.41 16.10
C THR A 61 -12.09 0.93 15.45
N LEU A 62 -10.87 1.10 14.94
CA LEU A 62 -10.53 2.15 14.00
C LEU A 62 -10.62 1.56 12.59
N ILE A 63 -11.53 2.07 11.76
CA ILE A 63 -11.72 1.59 10.40
C ILE A 63 -11.03 2.55 9.43
N LEU A 64 -10.08 2.05 8.67
CA LEU A 64 -9.36 2.75 7.62
C LEU A 64 -9.77 2.16 6.27
N LEU A 65 -10.11 3.04 5.34
CA LEU A 65 -10.52 2.70 3.98
C LEU A 65 -9.53 3.33 3.02
N THR A 66 -9.00 2.58 2.06
CA THR A 66 -8.20 3.15 0.97
C THR A 66 -8.98 3.11 -0.33
N SER A 67 -8.75 4.08 -1.20
CA SER A 67 -9.36 4.15 -2.53
C SER A 67 -8.50 4.94 -3.50
N ASN A 68 -8.54 4.55 -4.77
CA ASN A 68 -7.91 5.27 -5.88
C ASN A 68 -8.89 6.24 -6.59
N VAL A 69 -10.12 6.34 -6.10
CA VAL A 69 -11.13 7.24 -6.69
C VAL A 69 -10.69 8.69 -6.55
N GLY A 70 -10.64 9.41 -7.67
CA GLY A 70 -10.23 10.81 -7.70
C GLY A 70 -8.73 11.06 -7.80
N SER A 71 -7.90 10.03 -7.98
CA SER A 71 -6.44 10.18 -8.18
C SER A 71 -6.10 11.16 -9.29
N GLU A 72 -6.80 11.10 -10.42
CA GLU A 72 -6.63 12.04 -11.55
C GLU A 72 -6.89 13.51 -11.15
N VAL A 73 -7.86 13.73 -10.26
CA VAL A 73 -8.15 15.07 -9.74
C VAL A 73 -6.99 15.57 -8.89
N ILE A 74 -6.49 14.73 -7.99
CA ILE A 74 -5.34 15.05 -7.14
C ILE A 74 -4.11 15.35 -8.00
N MET A 75 -3.80 14.48 -8.97
CA MET A 75 -2.67 14.67 -9.87
C MET A 75 -2.75 15.98 -10.64
N ARG A 76 -3.92 16.31 -11.20
CA ARG A 76 -4.15 17.57 -11.92
C ARG A 76 -3.97 18.80 -11.04
N MET A 77 -4.50 18.77 -9.81
CA MET A 77 -4.46 19.90 -8.90
C MET A 77 -3.10 20.10 -8.26
N THR A 78 -2.27 19.06 -8.18
CA THR A 78 -0.94 19.10 -7.59
C THR A 78 0.19 19.23 -8.61
N ASP A 79 -0.14 19.25 -9.92
CA ASP A 79 0.84 19.30 -11.04
C ASP A 79 2.01 18.32 -10.80
N GLY A 80 1.68 17.06 -10.57
CA GLY A 80 2.67 16.01 -10.32
C GLY A 80 3.56 16.28 -9.11
N ALA A 81 3.00 16.80 -8.02
CA ALA A 81 3.68 17.17 -6.77
C ALA A 81 4.55 18.46 -6.81
N ARG A 82 4.47 19.26 -7.87
CA ARG A 82 5.14 20.56 -7.94
C ARG A 82 4.38 21.65 -7.19
N ARG A 83 3.07 21.51 -7.06
CA ARG A 83 2.18 22.47 -6.39
C ARG A 83 1.41 21.76 -5.28
N HIS A 84 1.43 22.32 -4.07
CA HIS A 84 0.52 21.93 -3.01
C HIS A 84 -0.83 22.62 -3.25
N ALA A 85 -1.85 21.83 -3.62
CA ALA A 85 -3.23 22.29 -3.58
C ALA A 85 -3.69 22.42 -2.12
N ASP A 86 -4.59 23.35 -1.84
CA ASP A 86 -5.22 23.43 -0.53
C ASP A 86 -6.08 22.18 -0.29
N ILE A 87 -6.06 21.65 0.92
CA ILE A 87 -6.84 20.47 1.29
C ILE A 87 -8.33 20.72 1.09
N ALA A 88 -8.83 21.89 1.44
CA ALA A 88 -10.24 22.25 1.28
C ALA A 88 -10.66 22.26 -0.20
N ASP A 89 -9.81 22.74 -1.09
CA ASP A 89 -10.05 22.71 -2.53
C ASP A 89 -10.03 21.28 -3.08
N LEU A 90 -9.09 20.46 -2.61
CA LEU A 90 -9.04 19.04 -2.97
C LEU A 90 -10.30 18.29 -2.51
N GLU A 91 -10.74 18.47 -1.27
CA GLU A 91 -11.95 17.84 -0.74
C GLU A 91 -13.19 18.22 -1.57
N LYS A 92 -13.28 19.48 -1.98
CA LYS A 92 -14.39 19.97 -2.81
C LYS A 92 -14.39 19.31 -4.18
N GLU A 93 -13.24 19.25 -4.84
CA GLU A 93 -13.13 18.66 -6.17
C GLU A 93 -13.24 17.13 -6.17
N LEU A 94 -12.81 16.47 -5.08
CA LEU A 94 -12.94 15.02 -4.91
C LEU A 94 -14.38 14.58 -4.66
N ARG A 95 -15.26 15.47 -4.20
CA ARG A 95 -16.65 15.13 -3.89
C ARG A 95 -17.39 14.52 -5.08
N ALA A 96 -17.22 15.07 -6.28
CA ALA A 96 -17.92 14.59 -7.47
C ALA A 96 -17.49 13.18 -7.92
N PRO A 97 -16.18 12.86 -8.07
CA PRO A 97 -15.76 11.49 -8.38
C PRO A 97 -16.11 10.49 -7.28
N LEU A 98 -16.02 10.87 -6.00
CA LEU A 98 -16.38 9.98 -4.89
C LEU A 98 -17.87 9.62 -4.90
N LEU A 99 -18.77 10.58 -5.20
CA LEU A 99 -20.21 10.34 -5.30
C LEU A 99 -20.63 9.43 -6.47
N LYS A 100 -19.77 9.26 -7.47
CA LYS A 100 -20.04 8.30 -8.55
C LYS A 100 -19.86 6.84 -8.13
N VAL A 101 -19.06 6.60 -7.08
CA VAL A 101 -18.69 5.25 -6.62
C VAL A 101 -19.34 4.93 -5.27
N PHE A 102 -19.39 5.90 -4.38
CA PHE A 102 -19.86 5.71 -3.02
C PHE A 102 -21.19 6.44 -2.79
N PRO A 103 -22.16 5.82 -2.09
CA PRO A 103 -23.39 6.50 -1.71
C PRO A 103 -23.10 7.75 -0.86
N ALA A 104 -23.90 8.80 -1.05
CA ALA A 104 -23.77 10.04 -0.28
C ALA A 104 -23.87 9.80 1.24
N ALA A 105 -24.72 8.87 1.64
CA ALA A 105 -24.88 8.47 3.05
C ALA A 105 -23.60 7.85 3.64
N PHE A 106 -22.87 7.07 2.85
CA PHE A 106 -21.55 6.51 3.22
C PHE A 106 -20.52 7.64 3.39
N LEU A 107 -20.39 8.52 2.39
CA LEU A 107 -19.44 9.64 2.42
C LEU A 107 -19.70 10.62 3.56
N GLY A 108 -20.94 10.76 4.02
CA GLY A 108 -21.29 11.61 5.15
C GLY A 108 -20.80 11.09 6.52
N ARG A 109 -20.27 9.87 6.58
CA ARG A 109 -19.82 9.20 7.82
C ARG A 109 -18.32 8.91 7.86
N VAL A 110 -17.62 9.19 6.79
CA VAL A 110 -16.17 9.02 6.69
C VAL A 110 -15.47 10.37 6.59
N VAL A 111 -14.26 10.44 7.11
CA VAL A 111 -13.37 11.59 6.89
C VAL A 111 -12.48 11.24 5.70
N VAL A 112 -12.58 12.06 4.65
CA VAL A 112 -11.74 11.89 3.45
C VAL A 112 -10.40 12.57 3.69
N ILE A 113 -9.32 11.83 3.53
CA ILE A 113 -7.95 12.34 3.67
C ILE A 113 -7.24 12.16 2.32
N PRO A 114 -7.08 13.23 1.52
CA PRO A 114 -6.37 13.14 0.25
C PRO A 114 -4.87 12.93 0.47
N TYR A 115 -4.28 11.99 -0.27
CA TYR A 115 -2.84 11.76 -0.28
C TYR A 115 -2.23 12.41 -1.51
N TYR A 116 -1.21 13.24 -1.28
CA TYR A 116 -0.46 13.88 -2.36
C TYR A 116 0.43 12.88 -3.09
N PRO A 117 0.69 13.11 -4.40
CA PRO A 117 1.68 12.34 -5.14
C PRO A 117 3.07 12.44 -4.49
N LEU A 118 3.87 11.39 -4.65
CA LEU A 118 5.23 11.38 -4.15
C LEU A 118 6.07 12.45 -4.88
N SER A 119 6.71 13.33 -4.14
CA SER A 119 7.67 14.28 -4.71
C SER A 119 8.98 13.57 -5.08
N GLY A 120 9.78 14.17 -5.97
CA GLY A 120 11.10 13.66 -6.33
C GLY A 120 12.01 13.43 -5.12
N ALA A 121 11.96 14.33 -4.11
CA ALA A 121 12.70 14.19 -2.85
C ALA A 121 12.20 12.98 -2.03
N MET A 122 10.90 12.73 -2.00
CA MET A 122 10.33 11.56 -1.32
C MET A 122 10.74 10.26 -2.04
N ILE A 123 10.67 10.24 -3.37
CA ILE A 123 11.12 9.10 -4.19
C ILE A 123 12.60 8.81 -3.90
N GLU A 124 13.44 9.83 -3.86
CA GLU A 124 14.86 9.69 -3.53
C GLU A 124 15.06 9.11 -2.12
N SER A 125 14.36 9.64 -1.13
CA SER A 125 14.46 9.16 0.25
C SER A 125 14.04 7.69 0.38
N ILE A 126 12.92 7.30 -0.25
CA ILE A 126 12.44 5.91 -0.28
C ILE A 126 13.48 5.01 -0.95
N THR A 127 14.00 5.43 -2.09
CA THR A 127 15.00 4.68 -2.86
C THR A 127 16.28 4.46 -2.04
N ARG A 128 16.82 5.51 -1.40
CA ARG A 128 18.00 5.41 -0.52
C ARG A 128 17.75 4.44 0.64
N HIS A 129 16.55 4.48 1.24
CA HIS A 129 16.20 3.56 2.32
C HIS A 129 16.16 2.09 1.86
N GLN A 130 15.61 1.81 0.69
CA GLN A 130 15.58 0.46 0.13
C GLN A 130 17.01 -0.03 -0.22
N PHE A 131 17.83 0.82 -0.83
CA PHE A 131 19.23 0.50 -1.07
C PHE A 131 20.01 0.21 0.20
N ALA A 132 19.79 0.97 1.27
CA ALA A 132 20.43 0.70 2.56
C ALA A 132 20.03 -0.66 3.16
N LYS A 133 18.82 -1.15 2.90
CA LYS A 133 18.42 -2.52 3.28
C LYS A 133 19.18 -3.57 2.46
N ILE A 134 19.31 -3.34 1.13
CA ILE A 134 20.03 -4.24 0.23
C ILE A 134 21.51 -4.27 0.61
N ALA A 135 22.13 -3.11 0.84
CA ALA A 135 23.54 -2.98 1.24
C ALA A 135 23.84 -3.79 2.50
N ARG A 136 23.01 -3.64 3.54
CA ARG A 136 23.17 -4.41 4.79
C ARG A 136 23.09 -5.93 4.57
N ARG A 137 22.21 -6.37 3.67
CA ARG A 137 22.10 -7.82 3.34
C ARG A 137 23.29 -8.32 2.57
N LEU A 138 23.82 -7.54 1.63
CA LEU A 138 25.02 -7.90 0.86
C LEU A 138 26.26 -7.96 1.77
N GLU A 139 26.44 -6.99 2.64
CA GLU A 139 27.51 -6.96 3.61
C GLU A 139 27.46 -8.19 4.54
N ALA A 140 26.28 -8.47 5.12
CA ALA A 140 26.11 -9.60 6.03
C ALA A 140 26.28 -10.97 5.37
N SER A 141 25.89 -11.13 4.09
CA SER A 141 25.91 -12.43 3.40
C SER A 141 27.19 -12.67 2.61
N TYR A 142 27.82 -11.62 2.10
CA TYR A 142 28.94 -11.73 1.16
C TYR A 142 30.15 -10.87 1.54
N GLY A 143 30.08 -10.08 2.61
CA GLY A 143 31.12 -9.10 2.98
C GLY A 143 31.37 -8.05 1.89
N ALA A 144 30.34 -7.77 1.05
CA ALA A 144 30.47 -6.88 -0.11
C ALA A 144 29.82 -5.52 0.19
N GLU A 145 30.55 -4.45 -0.18
CA GLU A 145 30.02 -3.08 -0.13
C GLU A 145 29.22 -2.75 -1.39
N LEU A 146 28.05 -2.14 -1.22
CA LEU A 146 27.21 -1.64 -2.31
C LEU A 146 27.43 -0.14 -2.48
N VAL A 147 28.05 0.25 -3.59
CA VAL A 147 28.18 1.66 -3.98
C VAL A 147 27.19 1.98 -5.08
N ILE A 148 26.41 3.05 -4.88
CA ILE A 148 25.33 3.48 -5.80
C ILE A 148 25.72 4.81 -6.40
N GLY A 149 25.86 4.85 -7.73
CA GLY A 149 26.12 6.08 -8.46
C GLY A 149 24.88 6.96 -8.60
N ASP A 150 25.07 8.26 -8.72
CA ASP A 150 23.98 9.24 -8.87
C ASP A 150 23.15 8.97 -10.14
N GLU A 151 23.73 8.41 -11.19
CA GLU A 151 23.04 8.03 -12.43
C GLU A 151 21.90 7.03 -12.18
N VAL A 152 22.09 6.08 -11.25
CA VAL A 152 21.08 5.09 -10.87
C VAL A 152 19.92 5.78 -10.15
N MET A 153 20.20 6.75 -9.29
CA MET A 153 19.20 7.52 -8.59
C MET A 153 18.34 8.35 -9.55
N GLU A 154 18.98 9.03 -10.51
CA GLU A 154 18.27 9.82 -11.53
C GLU A 154 17.42 8.94 -12.45
N LEU A 155 17.91 7.76 -12.85
CA LEU A 155 17.14 6.80 -13.63
C LEU A 155 15.88 6.33 -12.90
N ILE A 156 15.99 6.03 -11.59
CA ILE A 156 14.85 5.61 -10.78
C ILE A 156 13.84 6.75 -10.63
N LYS A 157 14.31 7.97 -10.35
CA LYS A 157 13.45 9.16 -10.29
C LYS A 157 12.67 9.37 -11.58
N ALA A 158 13.34 9.33 -12.73
CA ALA A 158 12.70 9.51 -14.03
C ALA A 158 11.59 8.47 -14.26
N ARG A 159 11.88 7.20 -14.02
CA ARG A 159 10.90 6.11 -14.19
C ARG A 159 9.73 6.17 -13.21
N CYS A 160 9.95 6.63 -11.98
CA CYS A 160 8.89 6.74 -10.97
C CYS A 160 7.98 7.95 -11.19
N THR A 161 8.46 9.00 -11.86
CA THR A 161 7.64 10.17 -12.21
C THR A 161 6.77 9.96 -13.44
N GLU A 162 7.13 9.04 -14.31
CA GLU A 162 6.36 8.71 -15.52
C GLU A 162 5.16 7.80 -15.25
N ILE A 163 5.12 7.11 -14.12
CA ILE A 163 4.11 6.08 -13.83
C ILE A 163 3.45 6.38 -12.48
N GLU A 164 2.12 6.35 -12.46
CA GLU A 164 1.27 6.58 -11.27
C GLU A 164 1.51 5.63 -10.08
N SER A 165 2.40 4.64 -10.23
CA SER A 165 2.62 3.55 -9.26
C SER A 165 3.62 3.87 -8.14
N GLY A 166 4.25 5.04 -8.13
CA GLY A 166 5.08 5.59 -7.04
C GLY A 166 6.01 4.58 -6.33
N GLY A 167 5.76 4.33 -5.07
CA GLY A 167 6.63 3.48 -4.23
C GLY A 167 6.70 2.00 -4.64
N ARG A 168 5.62 1.42 -5.19
CA ARG A 168 5.63 0.04 -5.70
C ARG A 168 6.55 -0.13 -6.91
N MET A 169 6.69 0.92 -7.73
CA MET A 169 7.61 0.92 -8.85
C MET A 169 9.07 0.86 -8.41
N ILE A 170 9.43 1.56 -7.32
CA ILE A 170 10.77 1.49 -6.75
C ILE A 170 11.11 0.04 -6.37
N ASP A 171 10.20 -0.61 -5.63
CA ASP A 171 10.39 -2.02 -5.24
C ASP A 171 10.47 -2.94 -6.45
N ALA A 172 9.66 -2.73 -7.48
CA ALA A 172 9.69 -3.51 -8.71
C ALA A 172 11.00 -3.33 -9.49
N ILE A 173 11.51 -2.10 -9.64
CA ILE A 173 12.80 -1.82 -10.29
C ILE A 173 13.94 -2.48 -9.50
N LEU A 174 13.95 -2.32 -8.18
CA LEU A 174 15.00 -2.91 -7.34
C LEU A 174 14.96 -4.43 -7.38
N THR A 175 13.78 -5.04 -7.24
CA THR A 175 13.64 -6.50 -7.16
C THR A 175 13.82 -7.18 -8.51
N ASN A 176 13.25 -6.63 -9.58
CA ASN A 176 13.19 -7.31 -10.87
C ASN A 176 14.37 -6.97 -11.78
N THR A 177 15.05 -5.83 -11.56
CA THR A 177 16.14 -5.38 -12.42
C THR A 177 17.48 -5.44 -11.70
N LEU A 178 17.60 -4.81 -10.52
CA LEU A 178 18.89 -4.65 -9.87
C LEU A 178 19.31 -5.86 -9.03
N LEU A 179 18.42 -6.45 -8.24
CA LEU A 179 18.78 -7.60 -7.40
C LEU A 179 19.29 -8.81 -8.17
N PRO A 180 18.71 -9.20 -9.33
CA PRO A 180 19.25 -10.31 -10.14
C PRO A 180 20.66 -10.04 -10.66
N GLU A 181 20.95 -8.79 -11.07
CA GLU A 181 22.29 -8.39 -11.54
C GLU A 181 23.31 -8.41 -10.41
N LEU A 182 22.94 -7.84 -9.25
CA LEU A 182 23.79 -7.85 -8.05
C LEU A 182 24.06 -9.28 -7.57
N SER A 183 23.07 -10.16 -7.60
CA SER A 183 23.22 -11.56 -7.19
C SER A 183 24.16 -12.32 -8.11
N ARG A 184 24.04 -12.12 -9.43
CA ARG A 184 24.98 -12.72 -10.42
C ARG A 184 26.40 -12.21 -10.20
N GLY A 185 26.58 -10.91 -9.98
CA GLY A 185 27.90 -10.32 -9.70
C GLY A 185 28.53 -10.80 -8.40
N ALA A 186 27.75 -10.96 -7.34
CA ALA A 186 28.19 -11.48 -6.06
C ALA A 186 28.60 -12.96 -6.15
N LEU A 187 27.79 -13.80 -6.80
CA LEU A 187 28.08 -15.21 -7.02
C LEU A 187 29.34 -15.45 -7.88
N ALA A 188 29.55 -14.60 -8.90
CA ALA A 188 30.73 -14.68 -9.74
C ALA A 188 32.06 -14.35 -9.00
N ARG A 189 31.98 -13.64 -7.87
CA ARG A 189 33.14 -13.25 -7.04
C ARG A 189 33.32 -14.13 -5.81
N THR A 190 32.38 -15.00 -5.49
CA THR A 190 32.52 -15.94 -4.36
C THR A 190 33.38 -17.14 -4.82
N PRO A 191 34.55 -17.44 -4.20
CA PRO A 191 35.29 -18.64 -4.53
C PRO A 191 34.44 -19.89 -4.27
N PRO A 192 34.54 -20.95 -5.07
CA PRO A 192 33.79 -22.17 -4.83
C PRO A 192 34.05 -22.68 -3.41
N PRO A 193 33.06 -23.25 -2.73
CA PRO A 193 33.27 -23.82 -1.41
C PRO A 193 34.42 -24.87 -1.45
N PRO A 194 35.27 -24.94 -0.42
CA PRO A 194 36.35 -25.91 -0.38
C PRO A 194 35.75 -27.31 -0.58
N ALA A 195 36.34 -28.07 -1.50
CA ALA A 195 35.91 -29.43 -1.78
C ALA A 195 35.91 -30.21 -0.46
N THR A 196 34.78 -30.79 -0.11
CA THR A 196 34.64 -31.67 1.05
C THR A 196 35.66 -32.81 0.87
N PRO A 197 36.59 -33.04 1.82
CA PRO A 197 37.49 -34.16 1.71
C PRO A 197 36.67 -35.43 1.69
N ALA A 198 36.89 -36.26 0.68
CA ALA A 198 36.31 -37.60 0.64
C ALA A 198 36.76 -38.34 1.91
N LEU A 199 35.79 -38.76 2.72
CA LEU A 199 36.03 -39.63 3.87
C LEU A 199 36.58 -40.97 3.35
N PRO A 200 37.58 -41.52 4.02
CA PRO A 200 38.24 -42.79 3.65
C PRO A 200 37.28 -43.98 3.80
#